data_48d6f442713e8c7baca16d394c70b900
#
_entry.id   48d6f442713e8c7baca16d394c70b900
#
_cell.length_a   1.000
_cell.length_b   1.000
_cell.length_c   1.000
_cell.angle_alpha   90.00
_cell.angle_beta   90.00
_cell.angle_gamma   90.00
#
_symmetry.space_group_name_H-M   'P 1'
#
loop_
_entity.id
_entity.type
_entity.pdbx_description
1 polymer ?
#
loop_
_entity_poly.entity_id
_entity_poly.type
_entity_poly.pdbx_seq_one_letter_code
_entity_poly.pdbx_strand_id
1 'polypeptide(L)'
;MKTVNTLNAFKSLQTTGALCKAANVTRGQLRLYEDEGLIAPLSRTEAGYRQYGADTVDRLKAIRHLKELGFTLAEIALLLSDRDQGELDVQAIGRLAGEVLSKIDERIAALQVIRAYVAPVALGDMSVLQDEDCNFLVQFMTALSVEKTRRRA
;
A
#
# COMPACT_ATOMS: atom_id res chain seq x y z
N MET A 1 9.30 -11.10 28.34
CA MET A 1 10.23 -10.03 28.73
C MET A 1 10.74 -9.35 27.47
N LYS A 2 10.09 -8.27 27.00
CA LYS A 2 10.62 -7.33 25.98
C LYS A 2 10.17 -5.92 26.34
N THR A 3 10.76 -5.39 27.41
CA THR A 3 10.67 -3.97 27.82
C THR A 3 11.77 -3.14 27.14
N VAL A 4 11.98 -3.33 25.85
CA VAL A 4 13.11 -2.71 25.15
C VAL A 4 12.61 -1.98 23.93
N ASN A 5 11.84 -0.93 24.10
CA ASN A 5 11.84 0.11 23.07
C ASN A 5 11.07 1.39 23.39
N THR A 6 10.34 1.45 24.49
CA THR A 6 9.60 2.68 24.83
C THR A 6 10.56 3.86 25.11
N LEU A 7 11.71 3.60 25.71
CA LEU A 7 12.73 4.63 25.96
C LEU A 7 13.46 5.16 24.71
N ASN A 8 13.57 4.34 23.66
CA ASN A 8 14.18 4.79 22.41
C ASN A 8 13.18 5.56 21.50
N ALA A 9 11.89 5.27 21.60
CA ALA A 9 10.84 5.98 20.86
C ALA A 9 10.75 7.46 21.29
N PHE A 10 11.02 7.76 22.55
CA PHE A 10 11.04 9.14 23.06
C PHE A 10 12.32 9.92 22.71
N LYS A 11 13.40 9.25 22.29
CA LYS A 11 14.68 9.91 21.99
C LYS A 11 14.72 10.64 20.64
N SER A 12 13.75 10.43 19.76
CA SER A 12 13.68 11.12 18.45
C SER A 12 12.24 11.36 18.01
N LEU A 13 11.52 12.18 18.80
CA LEU A 13 10.19 12.64 18.41
C LEU A 13 10.28 13.52 17.17
N GLN A 14 9.45 13.22 16.16
CA GLN A 14 9.38 13.95 14.91
C GLN A 14 8.10 14.76 14.82
N THR A 15 8.24 15.97 14.29
CA THR A 15 7.07 16.80 13.94
C THR A 15 6.38 16.26 12.69
N THR A 16 5.11 16.61 12.50
CA THR A 16 4.36 16.28 11.27
C THR A 16 5.14 16.61 9.98
N GLY A 17 5.80 17.78 9.93
CA GLY A 17 6.55 18.19 8.75
C GLY A 17 7.81 17.35 8.50
N ALA A 18 8.57 17.06 9.57
CA ALA A 18 9.75 16.20 9.49
C ALA A 18 9.38 14.77 9.08
N LEU A 19 8.33 14.22 9.68
CA LEU A 19 7.80 12.89 9.37
C LEU A 19 7.36 12.78 7.90
N CYS A 20 6.57 13.74 7.40
CA CYS A 20 6.11 13.76 6.01
C CYS A 20 7.29 13.77 5.04
N LYS A 21 8.32 14.56 5.31
CA LYS A 21 9.54 14.63 4.49
C LYS A 21 10.31 13.31 4.53
N ALA A 22 10.51 12.72 5.70
CA ALA A 22 11.28 11.49 5.89
C ALA A 22 10.61 10.26 5.24
N ALA A 23 9.27 10.18 5.28
CA ALA A 23 8.50 9.09 4.70
C ALA A 23 8.07 9.35 3.25
N ASN A 24 8.31 10.54 2.71
CA ASN A 24 7.85 10.99 1.39
C ASN A 24 6.32 10.84 1.23
N VAL A 25 5.57 11.39 2.19
CA VAL A 25 4.11 11.45 2.19
C VAL A 25 3.63 12.89 2.36
N THR A 26 2.45 13.20 1.82
CA THR A 26 1.82 14.51 2.02
C THR A 26 1.15 14.59 3.40
N ARG A 27 0.88 15.81 3.86
CA ARG A 27 0.11 16.01 5.11
C ARG A 27 -1.31 15.43 5.02
N GLY A 28 -1.93 15.48 3.84
CA GLY A 28 -3.24 14.89 3.59
C GLY A 28 -3.21 13.36 3.71
N GLN A 29 -2.19 12.71 3.13
CA GLN A 29 -1.98 11.27 3.27
C GLN A 29 -1.73 10.88 4.73
N LEU A 30 -0.88 11.64 5.43
CA LEU A 30 -0.62 11.39 6.85
C LEU A 30 -1.92 11.44 7.67
N ARG A 31 -2.75 12.46 7.44
CA ARG A 31 -4.03 12.60 8.12
C ARG A 31 -4.97 11.43 7.80
N LEU A 32 -5.06 11.05 6.52
CA LEU A 32 -5.85 9.88 6.12
C LEU A 32 -5.40 8.62 6.84
N TYR A 33 -4.09 8.40 6.98
CA TYR A 33 -3.55 7.22 7.67
C TYR A 33 -3.80 7.27 9.19
N GLU A 34 -3.86 8.47 9.78
CA GLU A 34 -4.31 8.66 11.17
C GLU A 34 -5.81 8.35 11.33
N ASP A 35 -6.64 8.87 10.43
CA ASP A 35 -8.09 8.68 10.46
C ASP A 35 -8.46 7.18 10.27
N GLU A 36 -7.68 6.46 9.48
CA GLU A 36 -7.81 5.00 9.27
C GLU A 36 -7.12 4.16 10.38
N GLY A 37 -6.56 4.80 11.40
CA GLY A 37 -5.91 4.10 12.53
C GLY A 37 -4.61 3.37 12.18
N LEU A 38 -4.04 3.61 11.00
CA LEU A 38 -2.78 2.97 10.55
C LEU A 38 -1.57 3.51 11.30
N ILE A 39 -1.63 4.75 11.75
CA ILE A 39 -0.63 5.42 12.57
C ILE A 39 -1.32 6.28 13.63
N ALA A 40 -0.61 6.59 14.70
CA ALA A 40 -1.08 7.52 15.72
C ALA A 40 0.09 8.40 16.21
N PRO A 41 -0.18 9.64 16.60
CA PRO A 41 0.82 10.45 17.28
C PRO A 41 1.15 9.84 18.64
N LEU A 42 2.44 9.80 18.97
CA LEU A 42 2.90 9.30 20.27
C LEU A 42 2.62 10.30 21.40
N SER A 43 2.71 11.60 21.08
CA SER A 43 2.47 12.68 22.04
C SER A 43 2.09 13.99 21.32
N ARG A 44 1.84 15.04 22.09
CA ARG A 44 1.71 16.40 21.58
C ARG A 44 2.67 17.31 22.37
N THR A 45 3.15 18.35 21.70
CA THR A 45 3.89 19.42 22.39
C THR A 45 2.95 20.23 23.30
N GLU A 46 3.51 21.07 24.18
CA GLU A 46 2.73 22.02 24.98
C GLU A 46 1.86 22.95 24.13
N ALA A 47 2.32 23.28 22.91
CA ALA A 47 1.57 24.06 21.93
C ALA A 47 0.54 23.23 21.12
N GLY A 48 0.30 21.95 21.48
CA GLY A 48 -0.69 21.08 20.88
C GLY A 48 -0.27 20.38 19.57
N TYR A 49 0.96 20.56 19.09
CA TYR A 49 1.44 19.94 17.85
C TYR A 49 1.71 18.44 18.05
N ARG A 50 1.26 17.62 17.08
CA ARG A 50 1.48 16.16 17.06
C ARG A 50 2.95 15.82 16.95
N GLN A 51 3.37 14.82 17.72
CA GLN A 51 4.71 14.24 17.71
C GLN A 51 4.62 12.74 17.50
N TYR A 52 5.52 12.19 16.68
CA TYR A 52 5.54 10.79 16.27
C TYR A 52 6.87 10.15 16.63
N GLY A 53 6.84 8.86 16.93
CA GLY A 53 8.04 8.07 17.19
C GLY A 53 8.86 7.82 15.93
N ALA A 54 10.11 7.43 16.12
CA ALA A 54 11.02 7.14 15.00
C ALA A 54 10.54 5.98 14.11
N ASP A 55 9.89 4.99 14.70
CA ASP A 55 9.31 3.82 14.04
C ASP A 55 8.17 4.17 13.07
N THR A 56 7.50 5.31 13.28
CA THR A 56 6.42 5.79 12.40
C THR A 56 6.90 6.05 10.98
N VAL A 57 8.17 6.43 10.77
CA VAL A 57 8.74 6.62 9.42
C VAL A 57 8.73 5.31 8.64
N ASP A 58 9.18 4.23 9.26
CA ASP A 58 9.26 2.92 8.57
C ASP A 58 7.87 2.32 8.37
N ARG A 59 6.96 2.54 9.32
CA ARG A 59 5.54 2.18 9.17
C ARG A 59 4.90 2.92 7.99
N LEU A 60 5.13 4.22 7.82
CA LEU A 60 4.64 5.00 6.69
C LEU A 60 5.22 4.57 5.36
N LYS A 61 6.51 4.23 5.31
CA LYS A 61 7.14 3.67 4.10
C LYS A 61 6.49 2.34 3.71
N ALA A 62 6.25 1.44 4.68
CA ALA A 62 5.56 0.19 4.43
C ALA A 62 4.14 0.39 3.90
N ILE A 63 3.35 1.29 4.52
CA ILE A 63 2.01 1.65 4.05
C ILE A 63 2.06 2.15 2.61
N ARG A 64 2.98 3.04 2.29
CA ARG A 64 3.14 3.57 0.94
C ARG A 64 3.47 2.48 -0.08
N HIS A 65 4.43 1.61 0.21
CA HIS A 65 4.79 0.50 -0.68
C HIS A 65 3.60 -0.44 -0.92
N LEU A 66 2.84 -0.78 0.13
CA LEU A 66 1.65 -1.60 -0.02
C LEU A 66 0.57 -0.88 -0.85
N LYS A 67 0.41 0.43 -0.70
CA LYS A 67 -0.47 1.24 -1.56
C LYS A 67 -0.03 1.24 -3.02
N GLU A 68 1.26 1.37 -3.29
CA GLU A 68 1.84 1.29 -4.64
C GLU A 68 1.59 -0.09 -5.28
N LEU A 69 1.60 -1.15 -4.47
CA LEU A 69 1.23 -2.51 -4.89
C LEU A 69 -0.29 -2.70 -5.07
N GLY A 70 -1.10 -1.69 -4.72
CA GLY A 70 -2.55 -1.67 -4.95
C GLY A 70 -3.40 -2.17 -3.79
N PHE A 71 -2.81 -2.37 -2.60
CA PHE A 71 -3.58 -2.71 -1.41
C PHE A 71 -4.47 -1.54 -0.96
N THR A 72 -5.66 -1.84 -0.50
CA THR A 72 -6.55 -0.89 0.17
C THR A 72 -6.03 -0.55 1.57
N LEU A 73 -6.48 0.55 2.17
CA LEU A 73 -6.06 0.90 3.54
C LEU A 73 -6.57 -0.12 4.57
N ALA A 74 -7.77 -0.67 4.37
CA ALA A 74 -8.32 -1.71 5.22
C ALA A 74 -7.46 -2.99 5.21
N GLU A 75 -7.00 -3.42 4.04
CA GLU A 75 -6.09 -4.57 3.91
C GLU A 75 -4.73 -4.30 4.58
N ILE A 76 -4.21 -3.08 4.43
CA ILE A 76 -2.98 -2.66 5.09
C ILE A 76 -3.16 -2.63 6.62
N ALA A 77 -4.32 -2.18 7.10
CA ALA A 77 -4.63 -2.21 8.54
C ALA A 77 -4.59 -3.63 9.09
N LEU A 78 -5.21 -4.59 8.38
CA LEU A 78 -5.15 -6.01 8.75
C LEU A 78 -3.70 -6.53 8.79
N LEU A 79 -2.89 -6.22 7.78
CA LEU A 79 -1.47 -6.63 7.69
C LEU A 79 -0.61 -6.06 8.82
N LEU A 80 -0.96 -4.88 9.34
CA LEU A 80 -0.20 -4.19 10.37
C LEU A 80 -0.72 -4.42 11.80
N SER A 81 -2.00 -4.82 11.96
CA SER A 81 -2.63 -4.99 13.26
C SER A 81 -2.06 -6.15 14.07
N ASP A 82 -1.69 -7.26 13.42
CA ASP A 82 -1.10 -8.42 14.11
C ASP A 82 0.27 -8.15 14.73
N ARG A 83 0.96 -7.10 14.29
CA ARG A 83 2.24 -6.69 14.89
C ARG A 83 2.09 -6.04 16.27
N ASP A 84 0.94 -5.44 16.54
CA ASP A 84 0.71 -4.62 17.75
C ASP A 84 0.17 -5.44 18.94
N GLN A 85 -0.35 -6.67 18.69
CA GLN A 85 -1.01 -7.49 19.73
C GLN A 85 -0.12 -8.51 20.45
N GLY A 86 1.15 -8.63 20.09
CA GLY A 86 2.17 -9.34 20.90
C GLY A 86 2.09 -10.88 20.94
N GLU A 87 1.01 -11.51 20.54
CA GLU A 87 0.89 -12.95 20.30
C GLU A 87 0.70 -13.19 18.80
N LEU A 88 1.75 -13.78 18.19
CA LEU A 88 1.71 -14.17 16.77
C LEU A 88 0.80 -15.40 16.63
N ASP A 89 -0.46 -15.22 16.26
CA ASP A 89 -1.27 -16.32 15.76
C ASP A 89 -0.75 -16.71 14.36
N VAL A 90 0.08 -17.75 14.33
CA VAL A 90 0.69 -18.27 13.10
C VAL A 90 -0.37 -18.66 12.06
N GLN A 91 -1.56 -19.11 12.50
CA GLN A 91 -2.65 -19.48 11.59
C GLN A 91 -3.32 -18.22 11.00
N ALA A 92 -3.52 -17.16 11.78
CA ALA A 92 -4.03 -15.89 11.30
C ALA A 92 -3.06 -15.25 10.29
N ILE A 93 -1.76 -15.27 10.59
CA ILE A 93 -0.71 -14.80 9.66
C ILE A 93 -0.72 -15.62 8.37
N GLY A 94 -0.85 -16.95 8.46
CA GLY A 94 -0.92 -17.84 7.30
C GLY A 94 -2.12 -17.53 6.39
N ARG A 95 -3.31 -17.33 6.98
CA ARG A 95 -4.51 -16.93 6.21
C ARG A 95 -4.30 -15.58 5.53
N LEU A 96 -3.81 -14.59 6.24
CA LEU A 96 -3.56 -13.25 5.72
C LEU A 96 -2.51 -13.27 4.60
N ALA A 97 -1.44 -14.03 4.77
CA ALA A 97 -0.43 -14.22 3.72
C ALA A 97 -1.04 -14.89 2.47
N GLY A 98 -1.93 -15.86 2.64
CA GLY A 98 -2.67 -16.50 1.55
C GLY A 98 -3.55 -15.51 0.78
N GLU A 99 -4.29 -14.65 1.47
CA GLU A 99 -5.11 -13.59 0.86
C GLU A 99 -4.26 -12.58 0.09
N VAL A 100 -3.13 -12.19 0.65
CA VAL A 100 -2.17 -11.29 -0.01
C VAL A 100 -1.61 -11.95 -1.27
N LEU A 101 -1.21 -13.21 -1.18
CA LEU A 101 -0.68 -13.97 -2.31
C LEU A 101 -1.70 -14.08 -3.44
N SER A 102 -2.95 -14.45 -3.12
CA SER A 102 -4.05 -14.50 -4.11
C SER A 102 -4.22 -13.18 -4.86
N LYS A 103 -4.17 -12.03 -4.17
CA LYS A 103 -4.27 -10.71 -4.80
C LYS A 103 -3.08 -10.38 -5.69
N ILE A 104 -1.89 -10.79 -5.29
CA ILE A 104 -0.68 -10.65 -6.11
C ILE A 104 -0.82 -11.47 -7.39
N ASP A 105 -1.24 -12.72 -7.29
CA ASP A 105 -1.42 -13.62 -8.43
C ASP A 105 -2.48 -13.10 -9.40
N GLU A 106 -3.62 -12.62 -8.89
CA GLU A 106 -4.64 -11.96 -9.71
C GLU A 106 -4.10 -10.74 -10.46
N ARG A 107 -3.23 -9.95 -9.81
CA ARG A 107 -2.64 -8.78 -10.43
C ARG A 107 -1.59 -9.16 -11.48
N ILE A 108 -0.80 -10.18 -11.22
CA ILE A 108 0.15 -10.74 -12.19
C ILE A 108 -0.62 -11.22 -13.42
N ALA A 109 -1.71 -11.98 -13.25
CA ALA A 109 -2.54 -12.45 -14.34
C ALA A 109 -3.11 -11.29 -15.18
N ALA A 110 -3.64 -10.25 -14.54
CA ALA A 110 -4.16 -9.06 -15.24
C ALA A 110 -3.06 -8.33 -16.02
N LEU A 111 -1.86 -8.19 -15.46
CA LEU A 111 -0.72 -7.58 -16.15
C LEU A 111 -0.21 -8.44 -17.32
N GLN A 112 -0.25 -9.75 -17.20
CA GLN A 112 0.11 -10.68 -18.28
C GLN A 112 -0.85 -10.54 -19.47
N VAL A 113 -2.16 -10.40 -19.22
CA VAL A 113 -3.15 -10.12 -20.27
C VAL A 113 -2.82 -8.82 -20.99
N ILE A 114 -2.61 -7.73 -20.25
CA ILE A 114 -2.26 -6.43 -20.85
C ILE A 114 -0.96 -6.55 -21.67
N ARG A 115 0.04 -7.22 -21.13
CA ARG A 115 1.33 -7.45 -21.80
C ARG A 115 1.17 -8.21 -23.12
N ALA A 116 0.30 -9.22 -23.15
CA ALA A 116 0.05 -10.01 -24.36
C ALA A 116 -0.51 -9.16 -25.51
N TYR A 117 -1.32 -8.15 -25.21
CA TYR A 117 -1.84 -7.20 -26.21
C TYR A 117 -0.83 -6.13 -26.62
N VAL A 118 -0.02 -5.64 -25.70
CA VAL A 118 0.90 -4.52 -25.95
C VAL A 118 2.21 -4.99 -26.59
N ALA A 119 2.68 -6.18 -26.25
CA ALA A 119 3.99 -6.66 -26.70
C ALA A 119 4.14 -6.78 -28.23
N PRO A 120 3.16 -7.33 -28.98
CA PRO A 120 3.24 -7.38 -30.44
C PRO A 120 3.37 -5.99 -31.07
N VAL A 121 2.57 -5.04 -30.60
CA VAL A 121 2.59 -3.64 -31.10
C VAL A 121 3.93 -2.98 -30.82
N ALA A 122 4.51 -3.20 -29.65
CA ALA A 122 5.83 -2.66 -29.28
C ALA A 122 6.96 -3.26 -30.13
N LEU A 123 6.79 -4.46 -30.65
CA LEU A 123 7.70 -5.13 -31.57
C LEU A 123 7.46 -4.82 -33.05
N GLY A 124 6.52 -3.91 -33.35
CA GLY A 124 6.17 -3.49 -34.71
C GLY A 124 5.16 -4.40 -35.43
N ASP A 125 4.61 -5.38 -34.74
CA ASP A 125 3.53 -6.21 -35.28
C ASP A 125 2.20 -5.47 -35.13
N MET A 126 1.77 -4.84 -36.22
CA MET A 126 0.50 -4.12 -36.29
C MET A 126 -0.68 -5.00 -36.78
N SER A 127 -0.46 -6.29 -36.99
CA SER A 127 -1.50 -7.23 -37.41
C SER A 127 -2.65 -7.32 -36.41
N VAL A 128 -2.32 -7.24 -35.11
CA VAL A 128 -3.31 -7.19 -34.03
C VAL A 128 -4.25 -5.99 -34.05
N LEU A 129 -3.93 -4.94 -34.83
CA LEU A 129 -4.76 -3.73 -34.96
C LEU A 129 -5.62 -3.77 -36.25
N GLN A 130 -5.40 -4.74 -37.14
CA GLN A 130 -6.04 -4.83 -38.46
C GLN A 130 -7.19 -5.84 -38.48
N ASP A 131 -7.35 -6.63 -37.43
CA ASP A 131 -8.46 -7.57 -37.31
C ASP A 131 -9.75 -6.79 -37.08
N GLU A 132 -10.74 -6.92 -38.00
CA GLU A 132 -12.01 -6.20 -37.91
C GLU A 132 -12.79 -6.49 -36.62
N ASP A 133 -12.55 -7.65 -36.00
CA ASP A 133 -13.03 -8.02 -34.71
C ASP A 133 -12.09 -7.57 -33.55
N CYS A 134 -10.94 -6.97 -33.87
CA CYS A 134 -9.94 -6.57 -32.91
C CYS A 134 -10.35 -5.31 -32.16
N ASN A 135 -11.07 -5.50 -31.10
CA ASN A 135 -11.40 -4.49 -30.13
C ASN A 135 -10.23 -4.24 -29.16
N PHE A 136 -8.98 -4.20 -29.72
CA PHE A 136 -7.76 -4.00 -28.90
C PHE A 136 -7.91 -2.84 -27.95
N LEU A 137 -8.36 -1.66 -28.43
CA LEU A 137 -8.57 -0.50 -27.57
C LEU A 137 -9.64 -0.74 -26.51
N VAL A 138 -10.74 -1.42 -26.85
CA VAL A 138 -11.80 -1.73 -25.88
C VAL A 138 -11.32 -2.78 -24.88
N GLN A 139 -10.65 -3.83 -25.31
CA GLN A 139 -10.10 -4.85 -24.41
C GLN A 139 -9.01 -4.25 -23.52
N PHE A 140 -8.12 -3.44 -24.08
CA PHE A 140 -7.09 -2.72 -23.33
C PHE A 140 -7.70 -1.73 -22.33
N MET A 141 -8.68 -0.92 -22.76
CA MET A 141 -9.38 0.01 -21.89
C MET A 141 -10.21 -0.71 -20.82
N THR A 142 -10.80 -1.86 -21.13
CA THR A 142 -11.54 -2.70 -20.18
C THR A 142 -10.59 -3.27 -19.13
N ALA A 143 -9.43 -3.80 -19.52
CA ALA A 143 -8.40 -4.30 -18.61
C ALA A 143 -7.90 -3.20 -17.68
N LEU A 144 -7.65 -1.98 -18.20
CA LEU A 144 -7.28 -0.82 -17.39
C LEU A 144 -8.41 -0.33 -16.47
N SER A 145 -9.67 -0.44 -16.90
CA SER A 145 -10.83 0.00 -16.12
C SER A 145 -11.12 -0.91 -14.93
N VAL A 146 -10.96 -2.22 -15.09
CA VAL A 146 -11.08 -3.20 -14.01
C VAL A 146 -10.07 -2.90 -12.91
N GLU A 147 -8.85 -2.52 -13.28
CA GLU A 147 -7.82 -2.13 -12.32
C GLU A 147 -8.16 -0.83 -11.58
N LYS A 148 -8.81 0.14 -12.26
CA LYS A 148 -9.20 1.43 -11.67
C LYS A 148 -10.37 1.30 -10.69
N THR A 149 -11.29 0.39 -10.94
CA THR A 149 -12.44 0.12 -10.06
C THR A 149 -11.99 -0.58 -8.78
N ARG A 150 -11.02 -1.50 -8.86
CA ARG A 150 -10.40 -2.14 -7.68
C ARG A 150 -9.61 -1.17 -6.79
N ARG A 151 -9.10 -0.06 -7.33
CA ARG A 151 -8.38 0.97 -6.55
C ARG A 151 -9.31 1.89 -5.76
N ARG A 152 -10.62 1.87 -6.01
CA ARG A 152 -11.61 2.74 -5.37
C ARG A 152 -12.52 2.03 -4.36
N ALA A 153 -12.50 0.72 -4.33
CA ALA A 153 -13.16 -0.14 -3.35
C ALA A 153 -12.18 -0.53 -2.25
#